data_1d5752f38bd49486d8df62146795b3d8
#
_entry.id   1d5752f38bd49486d8df62146795b3d8
#
_cell.length_a   1.000
_cell.length_b   1.000
_cell.length_c   1.000
_cell.angle_alpha   90.00
_cell.angle_beta   90.00
_cell.angle_gamma   90.00
#
_symmetry.space_group_name_H-M   'P 1'
#
loop_
_entity.id
_entity.type
_entity.pdbx_description
1 polymer ?
#
loop_
_entity_poly.entity_id
_entity_poly.type
_entity_poly.pdbx_seq_one_letter_code
_entity_poly.pdbx_strand_id
1 'polypeptide(L)'
;MSGTKTVAFFGASTGVGLSALKHTLAAGHQCIALCRNPSKLTAIFPTSTTPNLKLVQGNAHDVAAVSKCLVASNGQLVDEIISSLGAAMNSTMGMDQPNVCAKGMETLLAALAQLRKDGLTGRPHIVVVGTTGMSHFGRDCPLLMVPVYATMVKNPIKDKKISEGRLVDSGESYTIVHASMLTDGETNKKIRIGIEDPKQGRESMAIGYNISREDTGKWIADHLVLQLEGKYVQKIVVVTN
;
A
#
# COMPACT_ATOMS: atom_id res chain seq x y z
N MET A 1 14.55 -14.21 -15.19
CA MET A 1 13.23 -14.33 -14.52
C MET A 1 13.49 -14.12 -13.04
N SER A 2 12.86 -13.13 -12.40
CA SER A 2 12.97 -12.99 -10.93
C SER A 2 12.30 -14.20 -10.29
N GLY A 3 12.92 -14.75 -9.24
CA GLY A 3 12.36 -15.90 -8.51
C GLY A 3 10.98 -15.59 -7.91
N THR A 4 10.28 -16.63 -7.44
CA THR A 4 9.00 -16.48 -6.75
C THR A 4 9.21 -15.71 -5.44
N LYS A 5 8.54 -14.57 -5.29
CA LYS A 5 8.56 -13.73 -4.07
C LYS A 5 7.46 -14.14 -3.11
N THR A 6 7.64 -13.81 -1.83
CA THR A 6 6.57 -13.82 -0.82
C THR A 6 6.20 -12.39 -0.48
N VAL A 7 4.92 -12.04 -0.63
CA VAL A 7 4.41 -10.66 -0.46
C VAL A 7 3.34 -10.64 0.62
N ALA A 8 3.51 -9.78 1.63
CA ALA A 8 2.50 -9.55 2.66
C ALA A 8 1.57 -8.40 2.28
N PHE A 9 0.27 -8.58 2.49
CA PHE A 9 -0.77 -7.61 2.14
C PHE A 9 -1.56 -7.16 3.35
N PHE A 10 -1.65 -5.85 3.55
CA PHE A 10 -2.49 -5.18 4.54
C PHE A 10 -3.50 -4.28 3.84
N GLY A 11 -4.80 -4.51 4.07
CA GLY A 11 -5.87 -3.77 3.41
C GLY A 11 -6.22 -4.29 2.01
N ALA A 12 -6.04 -5.59 1.74
CA ALA A 12 -6.28 -6.22 0.44
C ALA A 12 -7.71 -6.76 0.23
N SER A 13 -8.65 -6.47 1.13
CA SER A 13 -10.03 -6.98 0.99
C SER A 13 -10.87 -6.21 -0.04
N THR A 14 -10.41 -5.03 -0.47
CA THR A 14 -11.11 -4.16 -1.44
C THR A 14 -10.11 -3.22 -2.13
N GLY A 15 -10.55 -2.58 -3.20
CA GLY A 15 -9.88 -1.44 -3.84
C GLY A 15 -8.48 -1.75 -4.37
N VAL A 16 -7.55 -0.81 -4.21
CA VAL A 16 -6.18 -0.90 -4.73
C VAL A 16 -5.46 -2.13 -4.21
N GLY A 17 -5.59 -2.42 -2.91
CA GLY A 17 -4.93 -3.59 -2.31
C GLY A 17 -5.45 -4.91 -2.85
N LEU A 18 -6.77 -5.02 -3.14
CA LEU A 18 -7.35 -6.20 -3.76
C LEU A 18 -6.85 -6.38 -5.20
N SER A 19 -6.80 -5.30 -5.97
CA SER A 19 -6.26 -5.34 -7.34
C SER A 19 -4.79 -5.76 -7.35
N ALA A 20 -3.95 -5.16 -6.47
CA ALA A 20 -2.55 -5.54 -6.35
C ALA A 20 -2.38 -7.03 -5.97
N LEU A 21 -3.17 -7.51 -5.00
CA LEU A 21 -3.18 -8.93 -4.61
C LEU A 21 -3.54 -9.84 -5.78
N LYS A 22 -4.60 -9.49 -6.54
CA LYS A 22 -5.05 -10.27 -7.71
C LYS A 22 -3.94 -10.44 -8.74
N HIS A 23 -3.27 -9.34 -9.12
CA HIS A 23 -2.21 -9.37 -10.13
C HIS A 23 -0.95 -10.08 -9.61
N THR A 24 -0.59 -9.92 -8.33
CA THR A 24 0.53 -10.61 -7.70
C THR A 24 0.31 -12.13 -7.65
N LEU A 25 -0.91 -12.58 -7.29
CA LEU A 25 -1.29 -13.99 -7.30
C LEU A 25 -1.25 -14.57 -8.72
N ALA A 26 -1.80 -13.85 -9.70
CA ALA A 26 -1.82 -14.27 -11.10
C ALA A 26 -0.42 -14.42 -11.69
N ALA A 27 0.56 -13.66 -11.18
CA ALA A 27 1.97 -13.77 -11.55
C ALA A 27 2.70 -14.95 -10.87
N GLY A 28 2.00 -15.74 -10.03
CA GLY A 28 2.54 -16.93 -9.38
C GLY A 28 3.33 -16.68 -8.09
N HIS A 29 3.29 -15.47 -7.55
CA HIS A 29 3.94 -15.15 -6.27
C HIS A 29 3.15 -15.69 -5.08
N GLN A 30 3.84 -15.94 -3.95
CA GLN A 30 3.22 -16.32 -2.69
C GLN A 30 2.68 -15.07 -2.00
N CYS A 31 1.43 -15.08 -1.59
CA CYS A 31 0.80 -13.94 -0.93
C CYS A 31 0.30 -14.31 0.46
N ILE A 32 0.52 -13.43 1.43
CA ILE A 32 -0.01 -13.55 2.79
C ILE A 32 -0.86 -12.30 3.05
N ALA A 33 -2.17 -12.45 3.20
CA ALA A 33 -3.06 -11.32 3.38
C ALA A 33 -3.66 -11.29 4.78
N LEU A 34 -3.44 -10.18 5.51
CA LEU A 34 -4.11 -9.91 6.77
C LEU A 34 -5.51 -9.34 6.51
N CYS A 35 -6.51 -9.95 7.10
CA CYS A 35 -7.88 -9.47 6.97
C CYS A 35 -8.69 -9.69 8.25
N ARG A 36 -9.55 -8.73 8.60
CA ARG A 36 -10.48 -8.83 9.74
C ARG A 36 -11.56 -9.91 9.50
N ASN A 37 -11.97 -10.02 8.25
CA ASN A 37 -12.98 -11.01 7.82
C ASN A 37 -12.48 -11.78 6.61
N PRO A 38 -11.91 -12.99 6.80
CA PRO A 38 -11.39 -13.84 5.73
C PRO A 38 -12.43 -14.21 4.66
N SER A 39 -13.71 -14.32 5.00
CA SER A 39 -14.75 -14.71 4.05
C SER A 39 -14.87 -13.77 2.84
N LYS A 40 -14.49 -12.50 3.00
CA LYS A 40 -14.45 -11.54 1.88
C LYS A 40 -13.42 -11.93 0.81
N LEU A 41 -12.29 -12.47 1.23
CA LEU A 41 -11.23 -12.88 0.30
C LEU A 41 -11.45 -14.31 -0.21
N THR A 42 -11.94 -15.22 0.62
CA THR A 42 -12.23 -16.59 0.17
C THR A 42 -13.39 -16.66 -0.83
N ALA A 43 -14.30 -15.70 -0.80
CA ALA A 43 -15.36 -15.57 -1.82
C ALA A 43 -14.79 -15.19 -3.22
N ILE A 44 -13.66 -14.46 -3.25
CA ILE A 44 -13.01 -14.03 -4.50
C ILE A 44 -11.92 -15.04 -4.91
N PHE A 45 -11.18 -15.54 -3.94
CA PHE A 45 -10.05 -16.47 -4.10
C PHE A 45 -10.32 -17.74 -3.30
N PRO A 46 -11.07 -18.71 -3.84
CA PRO A 46 -11.30 -19.99 -3.14
C PRO A 46 -9.97 -20.72 -2.88
N THR A 47 -9.81 -21.27 -1.70
CA THR A 47 -8.55 -21.95 -1.28
C THR A 47 -8.20 -23.11 -2.21
N SER A 48 -9.19 -23.77 -2.79
CA SER A 48 -9.00 -24.89 -3.74
C SER A 48 -8.34 -24.46 -5.05
N THR A 49 -8.51 -23.20 -5.47
CA THR A 49 -8.00 -22.68 -6.75
C THR A 49 -6.86 -21.65 -6.59
N THR A 50 -6.57 -21.27 -5.35
CA THR A 50 -5.55 -20.23 -5.06
C THR A 50 -4.59 -20.71 -3.96
N PRO A 51 -3.79 -21.77 -4.22
CA PRO A 51 -2.92 -22.39 -3.21
C PRO A 51 -1.77 -21.48 -2.77
N ASN A 52 -1.45 -20.43 -3.55
CA ASN A 52 -0.42 -19.44 -3.26
C ASN A 52 -0.93 -18.25 -2.43
N LEU A 53 -2.16 -18.31 -1.90
CA LEU A 53 -2.70 -17.32 -0.98
C LEU A 53 -2.87 -17.90 0.43
N LYS A 54 -2.16 -17.34 1.41
CA LYS A 54 -2.38 -17.60 2.84
C LYS A 54 -3.17 -16.44 3.45
N LEU A 55 -4.28 -16.73 4.10
CA LEU A 55 -5.06 -15.74 4.84
C LEU A 55 -4.72 -15.80 6.34
N VAL A 56 -4.50 -14.65 6.93
CA VAL A 56 -4.33 -14.47 8.37
C VAL A 56 -5.47 -13.59 8.87
N GLN A 57 -6.28 -14.15 9.77
CA GLN A 57 -7.31 -13.37 10.43
C GLN A 57 -6.71 -12.52 11.54
N GLY A 58 -6.96 -11.21 11.50
CA GLY A 58 -6.43 -10.29 12.50
C GLY A 58 -6.66 -8.82 12.14
N ASN A 59 -6.17 -7.96 13.04
CA ASN A 59 -6.19 -6.51 12.88
C ASN A 59 -4.77 -6.02 12.58
N ALA A 60 -4.64 -5.05 11.68
CA ALA A 60 -3.37 -4.40 11.38
C ALA A 60 -2.80 -3.56 12.56
N HIS A 61 -3.55 -3.41 13.64
CA HIS A 61 -3.10 -2.79 14.90
C HIS A 61 -2.66 -3.82 15.97
N ASP A 62 -2.60 -5.09 15.61
CA ASP A 62 -2.12 -6.18 16.48
C ASP A 62 -0.77 -6.67 15.97
N VAL A 63 0.28 -6.43 16.75
CA VAL A 63 1.66 -6.82 16.42
C VAL A 63 1.77 -8.32 16.18
N ALA A 64 1.09 -9.16 16.97
CA ALA A 64 1.17 -10.61 16.81
C ALA A 64 0.51 -11.09 15.51
N ALA A 65 -0.62 -10.49 15.10
CA ALA A 65 -1.28 -10.79 13.84
C ALA A 65 -0.45 -10.31 12.64
N VAL A 66 0.13 -9.11 12.73
CA VAL A 66 1.01 -8.54 11.71
C VAL A 66 2.27 -9.40 11.55
N SER A 67 2.93 -9.78 12.64
CA SER A 67 4.13 -10.63 12.62
C SER A 67 3.90 -11.95 11.89
N LYS A 68 2.73 -12.58 12.05
CA LYS A 68 2.38 -13.82 11.32
C LYS A 68 2.33 -13.65 9.80
N CYS A 69 2.09 -12.42 9.32
CA CYS A 69 2.07 -12.11 7.89
C CYS A 69 3.46 -11.79 7.34
N LEU A 70 4.41 -11.44 8.19
CA LEU A 70 5.75 -11.00 7.79
C LEU A 70 6.76 -12.14 7.69
N VAL A 71 6.35 -13.37 8.03
CA VAL A 71 7.23 -14.56 7.98
C VAL A 71 6.84 -15.42 6.80
N ALA A 72 7.76 -15.59 5.85
CA ALA A 72 7.62 -16.46 4.71
C ALA A 72 7.76 -17.95 5.10
N SER A 73 7.39 -18.85 4.21
CA SER A 73 7.44 -20.31 4.47
C SER A 73 8.85 -20.85 4.72
N ASN A 74 9.88 -20.15 4.26
CA ASN A 74 11.29 -20.47 4.49
C ASN A 74 11.82 -19.97 5.85
N GLY A 75 10.97 -19.38 6.71
CA GLY A 75 11.37 -18.84 8.01
C GLY A 75 12.08 -17.50 7.98
N GLN A 76 12.17 -16.83 6.83
CA GLN A 76 12.73 -15.49 6.67
C GLN A 76 11.63 -14.45 6.65
N LEU A 77 12.00 -13.16 6.71
CA LEU A 77 11.06 -12.09 6.41
C LEU A 77 10.58 -12.19 4.96
N VAL A 78 9.35 -11.79 4.70
CA VAL A 78 8.80 -11.67 3.33
C VAL A 78 9.64 -10.73 2.48
N ASP A 79 9.57 -10.87 1.16
CA ASP A 79 10.34 -10.03 0.23
C ASP A 79 9.75 -8.63 0.11
N GLU A 80 8.42 -8.53 0.16
CA GLU A 80 7.71 -7.26 0.00
C GLU A 80 6.47 -7.16 0.89
N ILE A 81 6.09 -5.92 1.17
CA ILE A 81 4.93 -5.58 2.00
C ILE A 81 4.11 -4.52 1.27
N ILE A 82 2.85 -4.83 0.98
CA ILE A 82 1.91 -3.88 0.39
C ILE A 82 0.89 -3.43 1.44
N SER A 83 0.91 -2.16 1.80
CA SER A 83 -0.03 -1.55 2.74
C SER A 83 -0.98 -0.59 2.01
N SER A 84 -2.20 -1.02 1.83
CA SER A 84 -3.33 -0.22 1.32
C SER A 84 -4.36 0.04 2.42
N LEU A 85 -3.86 0.29 3.65
CA LEU A 85 -4.73 0.63 4.77
C LEU A 85 -5.34 2.01 4.57
N GLY A 86 -6.60 2.13 4.91
CA GLY A 86 -7.35 3.37 4.89
C GLY A 86 -8.64 3.25 5.68
N ALA A 87 -9.10 4.34 6.27
CA ALA A 87 -10.41 4.39 6.90
C ALA A 87 -11.51 4.50 5.85
N ALA A 88 -12.59 3.76 6.04
CA ALA A 88 -13.80 3.99 5.29
C ALA A 88 -14.48 5.28 5.78
N MET A 89 -15.02 6.07 4.85
CA MET A 89 -15.88 7.18 5.21
C MET A 89 -17.29 6.62 5.56
N ASN A 90 -17.79 7.00 6.71
CA ASN A 90 -19.16 6.67 7.10
C ASN A 90 -20.18 7.63 6.44
N SER A 91 -21.46 7.34 6.61
CA SER A 91 -22.56 8.14 6.04
C SER A 91 -22.58 9.61 6.50
N THR A 92 -21.91 9.94 7.61
CA THR A 92 -21.79 11.30 8.15
C THR A 92 -20.47 11.98 7.74
N MET A 93 -19.76 11.46 6.72
CA MET A 93 -18.44 11.90 6.29
C MET A 93 -17.35 11.86 7.38
N GLY A 94 -17.61 11.14 8.48
CA GLY A 94 -16.61 10.81 9.48
C GLY A 94 -15.80 9.55 9.09
N MET A 95 -14.68 9.35 9.75
CA MET A 95 -13.90 8.10 9.61
C MET A 95 -14.42 7.06 10.59
N ASP A 96 -14.61 5.83 10.12
CA ASP A 96 -14.97 4.70 11.00
C ASP A 96 -13.85 4.37 12.00
N GLN A 97 -12.59 4.60 11.61
CA GLN A 97 -11.41 4.43 12.46
C GLN A 97 -10.40 5.55 12.22
N PRO A 98 -10.34 6.56 13.08
CA PRO A 98 -9.29 7.56 13.01
C PRO A 98 -7.92 6.93 13.32
N ASN A 99 -6.87 7.43 12.67
CA ASN A 99 -5.46 6.98 12.84
C ASN A 99 -5.18 5.54 12.39
N VAL A 100 -6.01 4.95 11.50
CA VAL A 100 -5.83 3.57 11.03
C VAL A 100 -4.50 3.38 10.29
N CYS A 101 -4.07 4.36 9.49
CA CYS A 101 -2.82 4.31 8.74
C CYS A 101 -1.62 4.51 9.68
N ALA A 102 -1.66 5.53 10.51
CA ALA A 102 -0.57 5.87 11.45
C ALA A 102 -0.31 4.72 12.43
N LYS A 103 -1.37 4.16 13.04
CA LYS A 103 -1.26 3.04 13.96
C LYS A 103 -0.86 1.74 13.25
N GLY A 104 -1.39 1.51 12.04
CA GLY A 104 -1.00 0.36 11.23
C GLY A 104 0.48 0.37 10.87
N MET A 105 1.03 1.53 10.51
CA MET A 105 2.47 1.68 10.22
C MET A 105 3.32 1.48 11.49
N GLU A 106 2.93 2.07 12.61
CA GLU A 106 3.60 1.86 13.89
C GLU A 106 3.67 0.37 14.25
N THR A 107 2.54 -0.33 14.12
CA THR A 107 2.44 -1.77 14.37
C THR A 107 3.33 -2.57 13.43
N LEU A 108 3.34 -2.22 12.13
CA LEU A 108 4.18 -2.88 11.13
C LEU A 108 5.67 -2.75 11.46
N LEU A 109 6.12 -1.54 11.75
CA LEU A 109 7.52 -1.29 12.08
C LEU A 109 7.93 -1.96 13.40
N ALA A 110 7.04 -1.99 14.40
CA ALA A 110 7.27 -2.71 15.65
C ALA A 110 7.38 -4.22 15.43
N ALA A 111 6.50 -4.81 14.58
CA ALA A 111 6.56 -6.21 14.23
C ALA A 111 7.86 -6.60 13.52
N LEU A 112 8.31 -5.79 12.54
CA LEU A 112 9.60 -6.00 11.86
C LEU A 112 10.78 -5.93 12.84
N ALA A 113 10.78 -4.93 13.73
CA ALA A 113 11.83 -4.79 14.74
C ALA A 113 11.86 -5.99 15.71
N GLN A 114 10.70 -6.49 16.13
CA GLN A 114 10.61 -7.67 17.00
C GLN A 114 11.12 -8.93 16.29
N LEU A 115 10.64 -9.20 15.07
CA LEU A 115 11.07 -10.37 14.31
C LEU A 115 12.58 -10.41 14.06
N ARG A 116 13.19 -9.26 13.81
CA ARG A 116 14.65 -9.15 13.67
C ARG A 116 15.40 -9.42 15.00
N LYS A 117 14.83 -8.98 16.13
CA LYS A 117 15.38 -9.34 17.46
C LYS A 117 15.28 -10.84 17.72
N ASP A 118 14.25 -11.48 17.18
CA ASP A 118 14.05 -12.92 17.28
C ASP A 118 14.92 -13.70 16.27
N GLY A 119 15.81 -13.01 15.54
CA GLY A 119 16.83 -13.60 14.67
C GLY A 119 16.39 -13.77 13.19
N LEU A 120 15.22 -13.28 12.77
CA LEU A 120 14.83 -13.34 11.38
C LEU A 120 15.62 -12.34 10.54
N THR A 121 16.05 -12.77 9.38
CA THR A 121 16.79 -11.93 8.42
C THR A 121 15.89 -11.54 7.25
N GLY A 122 16.28 -10.48 6.55
CA GLY A 122 15.59 -9.96 5.40
C GLY A 122 15.34 -8.45 5.51
N ARG A 123 15.16 -7.84 4.34
CA ARG A 123 14.87 -6.40 4.22
C ARG A 123 13.72 -6.20 3.24
N PRO A 124 12.46 -6.41 3.68
CA PRO A 124 11.29 -6.23 2.84
C PRO A 124 11.25 -4.84 2.20
N HIS A 125 10.82 -4.76 0.94
CA HIS A 125 10.44 -3.48 0.36
C HIS A 125 9.00 -3.16 0.72
N ILE A 126 8.75 -1.97 1.30
CA ILE A 126 7.44 -1.57 1.82
C ILE A 126 6.77 -0.61 0.84
N VAL A 127 5.66 -1.02 0.25
CA VAL A 127 4.82 -0.18 -0.61
C VAL A 127 3.60 0.31 0.18
N VAL A 128 3.41 1.63 0.24
CA VAL A 128 2.27 2.24 0.93
C VAL A 128 1.41 3.00 -0.05
N VAL A 129 0.10 2.79 0.01
CA VAL A 129 -0.86 3.51 -0.83
C VAL A 129 -1.35 4.77 -0.11
N GLY A 130 -0.91 5.90 -0.60
CA GLY A 130 -1.31 7.25 -0.19
C GLY A 130 -2.32 7.89 -1.13
N THR A 131 -2.35 9.21 -1.15
CA THR A 131 -3.19 10.02 -2.04
C THR A 131 -2.47 11.30 -2.44
N THR A 132 -2.80 11.87 -3.58
CA THR A 132 -2.37 13.23 -3.93
C THR A 132 -2.91 14.26 -2.92
N GLY A 133 -2.45 15.50 -2.97
CA GLY A 133 -2.79 16.56 -2.01
C GLY A 133 -1.93 16.52 -0.73
N MET A 134 -0.83 15.76 -0.72
CA MET A 134 0.03 15.58 0.45
C MET A 134 1.46 16.08 0.28
N SER A 135 1.90 16.42 -0.92
CA SER A 135 3.26 16.89 -1.19
C SER A 135 3.64 18.11 -0.35
N HIS A 136 4.88 18.12 0.15
CA HIS A 136 5.48 19.26 0.84
C HIS A 136 6.16 20.24 -0.12
N PHE A 137 6.32 19.85 -1.39
CA PHE A 137 7.04 20.62 -2.42
C PHE A 137 6.12 21.31 -3.43
N GLY A 138 4.92 21.66 -2.98
CA GLY A 138 3.94 22.38 -3.76
C GLY A 138 2.78 21.49 -4.23
N ARG A 139 1.91 22.06 -5.03
CA ARG A 139 0.66 21.42 -5.45
C ARG A 139 0.91 20.17 -6.32
N ASP A 140 0.29 19.07 -5.96
CA ASP A 140 0.35 17.76 -6.61
C ASP A 140 -1.03 17.23 -7.06
N CYS A 141 -2.07 18.09 -6.97
CA CYS A 141 -3.43 17.79 -7.42
C CYS A 141 -3.96 18.95 -8.29
N PRO A 142 -5.02 18.72 -9.09
CA PRO A 142 -5.66 19.79 -9.88
C PRO A 142 -6.16 20.93 -8.99
N LEU A 143 -6.09 22.17 -9.49
CA LEU A 143 -6.48 23.36 -8.72
C LEU A 143 -7.91 23.28 -8.19
N LEU A 144 -8.84 22.77 -9.01
CA LEU A 144 -10.24 22.60 -8.64
C LEU A 144 -10.45 21.57 -7.51
N MET A 145 -9.49 20.68 -7.26
CA MET A 145 -9.54 19.68 -6.20
C MET A 145 -9.01 20.19 -4.86
N VAL A 146 -8.29 21.30 -4.85
CA VAL A 146 -7.70 21.85 -3.61
C VAL A 146 -8.75 22.08 -2.50
N PRO A 147 -9.93 22.68 -2.75
CA PRO A 147 -10.94 22.82 -1.71
C PRO A 147 -11.45 21.48 -1.15
N VAL A 148 -11.58 20.46 -2.01
CA VAL A 148 -12.01 19.12 -1.60
C VAL A 148 -10.99 18.49 -0.65
N TYR A 149 -9.70 18.58 -1.00
CA TYR A 149 -8.62 18.06 -0.16
C TYR A 149 -8.49 18.83 1.16
N ALA A 150 -8.71 20.15 1.14
CA ALA A 150 -8.62 21.01 2.33
C ALA A 150 -9.77 20.79 3.33
N THR A 151 -10.92 20.29 2.86
CA THR A 151 -12.14 20.16 3.69
C THR A 151 -12.51 18.69 3.94
N MET A 152 -12.93 17.98 2.90
CA MET A 152 -13.55 16.65 3.05
C MET A 152 -12.55 15.54 3.43
N VAL A 153 -11.29 15.64 2.95
CA VAL A 153 -10.29 14.58 3.19
C VAL A 153 -9.16 15.01 4.13
N LYS A 154 -9.33 16.13 4.84
CA LYS A 154 -8.32 16.67 5.76
C LYS A 154 -7.87 15.66 6.82
N ASN A 155 -8.81 14.95 7.46
CA ASN A 155 -8.49 13.98 8.51
C ASN A 155 -7.82 12.72 7.97
N PRO A 156 -8.31 12.06 6.89
CA PRO A 156 -7.59 10.99 6.22
C PRO A 156 -6.18 11.37 5.78
N ILE A 157 -5.99 12.57 5.24
CA ILE A 157 -4.68 13.08 4.83
C ILE A 157 -3.73 13.20 6.03
N LYS A 158 -4.21 13.74 7.15
CA LYS A 158 -3.39 13.88 8.37
C LYS A 158 -2.90 12.51 8.86
N ASP A 159 -3.77 11.51 8.91
CA ASP A 159 -3.42 10.16 9.32
C ASP A 159 -2.38 9.52 8.38
N LYS A 160 -2.58 9.67 7.06
CA LYS A 160 -1.62 9.17 6.06
C LYS A 160 -0.27 9.88 6.17
N LYS A 161 -0.23 11.20 6.34
CA LYS A 161 1.03 11.96 6.52
C LYS A 161 1.84 11.45 7.71
N ILE A 162 1.18 11.15 8.84
CA ILE A 162 1.86 10.58 10.01
C ILE A 162 2.42 9.19 9.69
N SER A 163 1.63 8.35 9.01
CA SER A 163 2.05 7.02 8.56
C SER A 163 3.27 7.07 7.64
N GLU A 164 3.24 7.94 6.64
CA GLU A 164 4.31 8.10 5.66
C GLU A 164 5.58 8.68 6.29
N GLY A 165 5.45 9.68 7.16
CA GLY A 165 6.58 10.23 7.91
C GLY A 165 7.31 9.16 8.73
N ARG A 166 6.56 8.31 9.47
CA ARG A 166 7.15 7.18 10.20
C ARG A 166 7.91 6.23 9.31
N LEU A 167 7.40 5.93 8.12
CA LEU A 167 8.07 5.06 7.15
C LEU A 167 9.34 5.70 6.60
N VAL A 168 9.28 6.97 6.20
CA VAL A 168 10.44 7.72 5.68
C VAL A 168 11.57 7.78 6.70
N ASP A 169 11.23 7.91 7.98
CA ASP A 169 12.21 8.02 9.08
C ASP A 169 12.67 6.65 9.61
N SER A 170 12.03 5.55 9.22
CA SER A 170 12.32 4.21 9.76
C SER A 170 13.63 3.61 9.28
N GLY A 171 14.19 4.08 8.16
CA GLY A 171 15.35 3.47 7.50
C GLY A 171 15.02 2.21 6.69
N GLU A 172 13.75 1.80 6.59
CA GLU A 172 13.33 0.68 5.75
C GLU A 172 13.42 1.03 4.26
N SER A 173 13.41 0.01 3.40
CA SER A 173 13.23 0.20 1.95
C SER A 173 11.76 0.44 1.66
N TYR A 174 11.43 1.51 0.90
CA TYR A 174 10.03 1.82 0.62
C TYR A 174 9.79 2.47 -0.74
N THR A 175 8.53 2.41 -1.16
CA THR A 175 7.90 3.29 -2.16
C THR A 175 6.53 3.73 -1.65
N ILE A 176 6.25 5.02 -1.67
CA ILE A 176 4.93 5.57 -1.32
C ILE A 176 4.21 5.90 -2.63
N VAL A 177 3.02 5.35 -2.84
CA VAL A 177 2.25 5.55 -4.07
C VAL A 177 1.10 6.51 -3.79
N HIS A 178 1.19 7.73 -4.29
CA HIS A 178 0.12 8.72 -4.21
C HIS A 178 -0.82 8.60 -5.42
N ALA A 179 -1.94 7.94 -5.24
CA ALA A 179 -2.97 7.88 -6.25
C ALA A 179 -3.79 9.19 -6.28
N SER A 180 -4.14 9.69 -7.46
CA SER A 180 -5.17 10.72 -7.61
C SER A 180 -6.54 10.15 -7.18
N MET A 181 -7.62 10.92 -7.27
CA MET A 181 -8.94 10.46 -6.79
C MET A 181 -9.30 9.10 -7.41
N LEU A 182 -9.55 8.13 -6.53
CA LEU A 182 -9.77 6.75 -6.94
C LEU A 182 -11.19 6.54 -7.48
N THR A 183 -11.28 6.00 -8.69
CA THR A 183 -12.52 5.51 -9.32
C THR A 183 -12.52 3.98 -9.36
N ASP A 184 -13.62 3.38 -9.77
CA ASP A 184 -13.74 1.94 -9.96
C ASP A 184 -13.70 1.60 -11.47
N GLY A 185 -13.36 0.35 -11.77
CA GLY A 185 -13.32 -0.21 -13.13
C GLY A 185 -11.95 -0.05 -13.79
N GLU A 186 -11.49 -1.14 -14.42
CA GLU A 186 -10.27 -1.14 -15.22
C GLU A 186 -10.40 -0.21 -16.41
N THR A 187 -9.34 0.52 -16.73
CA THR A 187 -9.31 1.44 -17.87
C THR A 187 -8.12 1.15 -18.79
N ASN A 188 -8.21 1.60 -20.04
CA ASN A 188 -7.10 1.54 -21.00
C ASN A 188 -6.35 2.87 -21.08
N LYS A 189 -6.53 3.76 -20.08
CA LYS A 189 -5.88 5.07 -20.06
C LYS A 189 -4.42 4.94 -19.72
N LYS A 190 -3.59 5.74 -20.37
CA LYS A 190 -2.17 5.82 -20.06
C LYS A 190 -1.97 6.39 -18.66
N ILE A 191 -1.30 5.63 -17.78
CA ILE A 191 -0.89 6.12 -16.47
C ILE A 191 0.28 7.07 -16.63
N ARG A 192 0.17 8.25 -16.01
CA ARG A 192 1.24 9.25 -15.92
C ARG A 192 1.85 9.18 -14.52
N ILE A 193 3.18 9.34 -14.47
CA ILE A 193 3.96 9.16 -13.26
C ILE A 193 4.67 10.47 -12.90
N GLY A 194 4.52 10.89 -11.65
CA GLY A 194 5.35 11.90 -11.01
C GLY A 194 6.23 11.26 -9.94
N ILE A 195 7.42 11.77 -9.71
CA ILE A 195 8.37 11.26 -8.71
C ILE A 195 8.79 12.42 -7.81
N GLU A 196 8.79 12.16 -6.51
CA GLU A 196 9.23 13.10 -5.48
C GLU A 196 10.13 12.37 -4.48
N ASP A 197 11.30 12.93 -4.23
CA ASP A 197 12.11 12.53 -3.08
C ASP A 197 11.57 13.25 -1.84
N PRO A 198 11.17 12.54 -0.77
CA PRO A 198 10.55 13.18 0.39
C PRO A 198 11.48 14.13 1.15
N LYS A 199 12.79 14.08 0.90
CA LYS A 199 13.81 14.90 1.56
C LYS A 199 14.44 15.95 0.63
N GLN A 200 14.54 15.65 -0.68
CA GLN A 200 15.27 16.48 -1.65
C GLN A 200 14.34 17.28 -2.55
N GLY A 201 13.10 16.84 -2.74
CA GLY A 201 12.14 17.56 -3.56
C GLY A 201 11.61 16.77 -4.75
N ARG A 202 10.90 17.47 -5.62
CA ARG A 202 10.22 16.91 -6.76
C ARG A 202 11.17 16.71 -7.95
N GLU A 203 11.24 15.48 -8.46
CA GLU A 203 12.03 15.12 -9.64
C GLU A 203 11.20 15.23 -10.94
N SER A 204 9.94 14.81 -10.88
CA SER A 204 9.01 14.95 -11.99
C SER A 204 7.57 15.12 -11.48
N MET A 205 6.69 15.66 -12.32
CA MET A 205 5.33 15.99 -11.93
C MET A 205 4.30 15.31 -12.83
N ALA A 206 3.29 14.69 -12.22
CA ALA A 206 2.08 14.27 -12.89
C ALA A 206 0.88 14.76 -12.07
N ILE A 207 0.08 15.65 -12.65
CA ILE A 207 -1.16 16.13 -12.03
C ILE A 207 -2.33 15.63 -12.87
N GLY A 208 -3.26 14.95 -12.23
CA GLY A 208 -4.49 14.46 -12.87
C GLY A 208 -5.63 14.37 -11.87
N TYR A 209 -6.84 14.20 -12.39
CA TYR A 209 -8.03 14.19 -11.56
C TYR A 209 -8.28 12.84 -10.90
N ASN A 210 -8.11 11.76 -11.63
CA ASN A 210 -8.46 10.42 -11.14
C ASN A 210 -7.56 9.34 -11.73
N ILE A 211 -7.65 8.17 -11.10
CA ILE A 211 -7.12 6.89 -11.59
C ILE A 211 -8.01 5.79 -11.02
N SER A 212 -8.14 4.65 -11.71
CA SER A 212 -8.92 3.56 -11.14
C SER A 212 -8.15 2.79 -10.07
N ARG A 213 -8.90 2.15 -9.16
CA ARG A 213 -8.33 1.26 -8.13
C ARG A 213 -7.67 0.06 -8.77
N GLU A 214 -8.27 -0.45 -9.82
CA GLU A 214 -7.80 -1.60 -10.58
C GLU A 214 -6.48 -1.27 -11.29
N ASP A 215 -6.41 -0.14 -12.00
CA ASP A 215 -5.19 0.30 -12.70
C ASP A 215 -4.06 0.62 -11.71
N THR A 216 -4.39 1.25 -10.58
CA THR A 216 -3.40 1.55 -9.53
C THR A 216 -2.83 0.26 -8.93
N GLY A 217 -3.67 -0.71 -8.60
CA GLY A 217 -3.23 -1.99 -8.04
C GLY A 217 -2.42 -2.81 -9.03
N LYS A 218 -2.84 -2.83 -10.31
CA LYS A 218 -2.08 -3.46 -11.38
C LYS A 218 -0.72 -2.80 -11.55
N TRP A 219 -0.66 -1.47 -11.57
CA TRP A 219 0.58 -0.73 -11.68
C TRP A 219 1.55 -1.05 -10.53
N ILE A 220 1.05 -1.14 -9.29
CA ILE A 220 1.85 -1.54 -8.12
C ILE A 220 2.41 -2.95 -8.33
N ALA A 221 1.59 -3.89 -8.74
CA ALA A 221 2.05 -5.25 -9.00
C ALA A 221 3.13 -5.28 -10.08
N ASP A 222 2.91 -4.65 -11.22
CA ASP A 222 3.81 -4.70 -12.37
C ASP A 222 5.17 -4.03 -12.10
N HIS A 223 5.18 -2.84 -11.45
CA HIS A 223 6.37 -1.99 -11.33
C HIS A 223 7.07 -2.04 -9.97
N LEU A 224 6.39 -2.54 -8.93
CA LEU A 224 6.97 -2.56 -7.57
C LEU A 224 7.10 -3.99 -7.03
N VAL A 225 6.28 -4.96 -7.50
CA VAL A 225 6.35 -6.35 -7.06
C VAL A 225 7.07 -7.22 -8.08
N LEU A 226 6.55 -7.32 -9.30
CA LEU A 226 7.13 -8.18 -10.33
C LEU A 226 8.51 -7.69 -10.74
N GLN A 227 8.65 -6.38 -10.87
CA GLN A 227 9.91 -5.73 -11.21
C GLN A 227 10.05 -4.45 -10.39
N LEU A 228 10.76 -4.52 -9.25
CA LEU A 228 11.07 -3.31 -8.49
C LEU A 228 12.03 -2.42 -9.28
N GLU A 229 11.51 -1.35 -9.85
CA GLU A 229 12.32 -0.38 -10.58
C GLU A 229 13.05 0.54 -9.60
N GLY A 230 14.38 0.53 -9.61
CA GLY A 230 15.23 1.26 -8.65
C GLY A 230 14.93 2.77 -8.54
N LYS A 231 14.40 3.38 -9.62
CA LYS A 231 14.00 4.79 -9.62
C LYS A 231 12.85 5.12 -8.65
N TYR A 232 12.10 4.12 -8.19
CA TYR A 232 10.99 4.30 -7.25
C TYR A 232 11.37 4.01 -5.79
N VAL A 233 12.56 3.44 -5.57
CA VAL A 233 13.03 3.12 -4.22
C VAL A 233 13.33 4.41 -3.45
N GLN A 234 12.81 4.53 -2.22
CA GLN A 234 12.90 5.71 -1.35
C GLN A 234 12.21 6.95 -1.94
N LYS A 235 11.15 6.75 -2.74
CA LYS A 235 10.43 7.83 -3.42
C LYS A 235 8.93 7.80 -3.09
N ILE A 236 8.33 8.97 -3.28
CA ILE A 236 6.89 9.14 -3.43
C ILE A 236 6.60 9.13 -4.93
N VAL A 237 5.71 8.26 -5.34
CA VAL A 237 5.34 8.09 -6.75
C VAL A 237 3.87 8.48 -6.94
N VAL A 238 3.64 9.58 -7.63
CA VAL A 238 2.28 9.99 -8.02
C VAL A 238 1.84 9.17 -9.22
N VAL A 239 0.66 8.54 -9.14
CA VAL A 239 0.04 7.82 -10.25
C VAL A 239 -1.31 8.45 -10.58
N THR A 240 -1.53 8.76 -11.87
CA THR A 240 -2.76 9.39 -12.34
C THR A 240 -3.00 9.11 -13.83
N ASN A 241 -4.23 9.28 -14.29
CA ASN A 241 -4.58 9.24 -15.72
C ASN A 241 -4.54 10.63 -16.32
#